data_29ea3f68e83eee076f07f6de7d1a9e62
#
_entry.id   29ea3f68e83eee076f07f6de7d1a9e62
#
_cell.length_a   1.000
_cell.length_b   1.000
_cell.length_c   1.000
_cell.angle_alpha   90.00
_cell.angle_beta   90.00
_cell.angle_gamma   90.00
#
_symmetry.space_group_name_H-M   'P 1'
#
loop_
_entity.id
_entity.type
_entity.pdbx_description
1 polymer ?
#
loop_
_entity_poly.entity_id
_entity_poly.type
_entity_poly.pdbx_seq_one_letter_code
_entity_poly.pdbx_strand_id
1 'polypeptide(L)'
;MKSNSKYNFYWGDLHSHCSISYGEGKLEDAIKRASQQLDFCSITGHAFWPDINKLSKNQKNIKEYHLKGFLKLKKNWNDILIKLKLFEKKYSIKIFPSYEWHSLTYGDHNIYSKNFDLKLLNANNIIDLKKKLNENNLIIPHHIGYGEENRGINWKYYTSKLSPFVEVFSMHGCSVDEENPFTMLHDMGTLKGSGTAISGWKKKKIFGVIGSTDHHGG
;
A
#
# COMPACT_ATOMS: atom_id res chain seq x y z
N MET A 1 -16.26 33.48 3.01
CA MET A 1 -15.37 33.72 4.18
C MET A 1 -13.96 33.29 3.77
N LYS A 2 -12.97 34.19 3.72
CA LYS A 2 -11.57 33.83 3.51
C LYS A 2 -11.09 33.19 4.82
N SER A 3 -10.79 31.91 4.80
CA SER A 3 -10.16 31.21 5.93
C SER A 3 -8.76 31.82 6.14
N ASN A 4 -8.54 32.46 7.29
CA ASN A 4 -7.22 32.92 7.76
C ASN A 4 -6.38 31.74 8.29
N SER A 5 -6.51 30.55 7.74
CA SER A 5 -5.71 29.42 8.22
C SER A 5 -4.29 29.54 7.69
N LYS A 6 -3.31 29.43 8.60
CA LYS A 6 -1.87 29.38 8.31
C LYS A 6 -1.49 28.13 7.50
N TYR A 7 -2.40 27.17 7.34
CA TYR A 7 -2.18 25.86 6.76
C TYR A 7 -3.09 25.64 5.56
N ASN A 8 -2.58 24.98 4.53
CA ASN A 8 -3.35 24.40 3.44
C ASN A 8 -3.69 22.94 3.80
N PHE A 9 -4.89 22.51 3.46
CA PHE A 9 -5.32 21.14 3.64
C PHE A 9 -5.41 20.46 2.28
N TYR A 10 -4.90 19.24 2.18
CA TYR A 10 -4.92 18.43 0.97
C TYR A 10 -5.54 17.07 1.29
N TRP A 11 -6.40 16.60 0.42
CA TRP A 11 -7.07 15.31 0.55
C TRP A 11 -6.54 14.32 -0.47
N GLY A 12 -6.31 13.08 -0.07
CA GLY A 12 -5.79 12.08 -0.99
C GLY A 12 -6.05 10.66 -0.55
N ASP A 13 -5.93 9.75 -1.52
CA ASP A 13 -5.94 8.30 -1.30
C ASP A 13 -4.60 7.73 -1.80
N LEU A 14 -3.85 7.14 -0.88
CA LEU A 14 -2.53 6.57 -1.18
C LEU A 14 -2.56 5.07 -1.47
N HIS A 15 -3.72 4.42 -1.37
CA HIS A 15 -3.83 2.98 -1.55
C HIS A 15 -5.13 2.61 -2.27
N SER A 16 -5.00 2.36 -3.56
CA SER A 16 -6.09 1.85 -4.38
C SER A 16 -5.55 0.99 -5.52
N HIS A 17 -6.39 0.16 -6.10
CA HIS A 17 -6.03 -0.79 -7.13
C HIS A 17 -6.90 -0.65 -8.37
N CYS A 18 -6.36 -1.03 -9.52
CA CYS A 18 -7.08 -1.14 -10.78
C CYS A 18 -6.48 -2.26 -11.63
N SER A 19 -6.91 -2.37 -12.87
CA SER A 19 -6.49 -3.44 -13.77
C SER A 19 -5.02 -3.43 -14.21
N ILE A 20 -4.16 -2.58 -13.63
CA ILE A 20 -2.70 -2.64 -13.91
C ILE A 20 -2.04 -3.90 -13.35
N SER A 21 -2.62 -4.51 -12.31
CA SER A 21 -2.26 -5.83 -11.79
C SER A 21 -3.47 -6.76 -11.83
N TYR A 22 -4.15 -7.01 -10.70
CA TYR A 22 -5.35 -7.85 -10.66
C TYR A 22 -6.60 -7.13 -10.12
N GLY A 23 -6.59 -5.83 -9.96
CA GLY A 23 -7.82 -5.06 -9.73
C GLY A 23 -8.65 -4.89 -11.01
N GLU A 24 -9.82 -4.31 -10.88
CA GLU A 24 -10.74 -4.00 -11.97
C GLU A 24 -10.59 -2.54 -12.44
N GLY A 25 -11.27 -2.18 -13.51
CA GLY A 25 -11.28 -0.81 -14.04
C GLY A 25 -10.00 -0.38 -14.74
N LYS A 26 -10.09 0.63 -15.57
CA LYS A 26 -8.94 1.18 -16.30
C LYS A 26 -8.16 2.18 -15.43
N LEU A 27 -6.85 2.22 -15.59
CA LEU A 27 -5.98 3.18 -14.90
C LEU A 27 -6.44 4.64 -15.11
N GLU A 28 -6.80 4.99 -16.32
CA GLU A 28 -7.24 6.35 -16.63
C GLU A 28 -8.56 6.72 -15.93
N ASP A 29 -9.51 5.79 -15.88
CA ASP A 29 -10.80 6.02 -15.23
C ASP A 29 -10.63 6.17 -13.72
N ALA A 30 -9.72 5.37 -13.10
CA ALA A 30 -9.36 5.49 -11.69
C ALA A 30 -8.80 6.88 -11.36
N ILE A 31 -7.80 7.35 -12.13
CA ILE A 31 -7.20 8.67 -11.93
C ILE A 31 -8.21 9.80 -12.20
N LYS A 32 -9.04 9.67 -13.23
CA LYS A 32 -10.09 10.65 -13.54
C LYS A 32 -11.10 10.77 -12.39
N ARG A 33 -11.53 9.65 -11.81
CA ARG A 33 -12.45 9.68 -10.64
C ARG A 33 -11.78 10.30 -9.41
N ALA A 34 -10.54 9.91 -9.12
CA ALA A 34 -9.77 10.49 -8.02
C ALA A 34 -9.66 12.02 -8.16
N SER A 35 -9.37 12.53 -9.37
CA SER A 35 -9.19 13.97 -9.61
C SER A 35 -10.43 14.83 -9.39
N GLN A 36 -11.61 14.21 -9.31
CA GLN A 36 -12.86 14.94 -9.02
C GLN A 36 -13.06 15.26 -7.53
N GLN A 37 -12.29 14.63 -6.64
CA GLN A 37 -12.51 14.69 -5.20
C GLN A 37 -11.22 14.88 -4.40
N LEU A 38 -10.07 14.56 -4.98
CA LEU A 38 -8.79 14.49 -4.27
C LEU A 38 -7.75 15.41 -4.89
N ASP A 39 -6.83 15.89 -4.05
CA ASP A 39 -5.66 16.66 -4.45
C ASP A 39 -4.50 15.76 -4.90
N PHE A 40 -4.44 14.53 -4.34
CA PHE A 40 -3.41 13.55 -4.69
C PHE A 40 -3.93 12.11 -4.60
N CYS A 41 -3.31 11.21 -5.36
CA CYS A 41 -3.64 9.79 -5.29
C CYS A 41 -2.45 8.89 -5.62
N SER A 42 -2.63 7.60 -5.35
CA SER A 42 -1.70 6.54 -5.74
C SER A 42 -2.46 5.30 -6.18
N ILE A 43 -1.98 4.63 -7.22
CA ILE A 43 -2.48 3.31 -7.63
C ILE A 43 -1.39 2.28 -7.34
N THR A 44 -1.61 1.47 -6.32
CA THR A 44 -0.64 0.52 -5.76
C THR A 44 -0.75 -0.85 -6.41
N GLY A 45 -0.27 -0.99 -7.64
CA GLY A 45 -0.32 -2.27 -8.33
C GLY A 45 0.49 -3.35 -7.58
N HIS A 46 -0.08 -4.53 -7.42
CA HIS A 46 0.56 -5.67 -6.75
C HIS A 46 1.77 -6.15 -7.55
N ALA A 47 2.97 -6.18 -6.93
CA ALA A 47 4.23 -6.39 -7.65
C ALA A 47 5.03 -7.63 -7.22
N PHE A 48 5.17 -7.87 -5.92
CA PHE A 48 6.04 -8.92 -5.39
C PHE A 48 5.49 -9.57 -4.14
N TRP A 49 5.79 -10.85 -4.00
CA TRP A 49 5.54 -11.62 -2.78
C TRP A 49 6.66 -12.67 -2.62
N PRO A 50 7.82 -12.32 -2.04
CA PRO A 50 8.99 -13.18 -2.01
C PRO A 50 8.78 -14.50 -1.25
N ASP A 51 7.96 -14.50 -0.22
CA ASP A 51 7.65 -15.69 0.59
C ASP A 51 6.30 -16.36 0.24
N ILE A 52 5.74 -16.09 -0.96
CA ILE A 52 4.49 -16.69 -1.46
C ILE A 52 4.52 -18.22 -1.49
N ASN A 53 5.71 -18.81 -1.57
CA ASN A 53 5.88 -20.27 -1.56
C ASN A 53 5.60 -20.90 -0.19
N LYS A 54 5.48 -20.09 0.88
CA LYS A 54 5.05 -20.54 2.21
C LYS A 54 3.54 -20.80 2.28
N LEU A 55 2.76 -20.31 1.32
CA LEU A 55 1.34 -20.60 1.21
C LEU A 55 1.12 -22.12 1.10
N SER A 56 0.08 -22.61 1.77
CA SER A 56 -0.29 -24.02 1.77
C SER A 56 -0.70 -24.50 0.38
N LYS A 57 -0.66 -25.82 0.17
CA LYS A 57 -1.09 -26.44 -1.10
C LYS A 57 -2.53 -26.10 -1.46
N ASN A 58 -3.40 -25.91 -0.49
CA ASN A 58 -4.80 -25.55 -0.69
C ASN A 58 -4.98 -24.11 -1.20
N GLN A 59 -3.95 -23.28 -1.12
CA GLN A 59 -3.94 -21.90 -1.58
C GLN A 59 -3.28 -21.72 -2.97
N LYS A 60 -3.17 -22.81 -3.73
CA LYS A 60 -2.56 -22.78 -5.07
C LYS A 60 -3.23 -21.74 -5.99
N ASN A 61 -4.55 -21.66 -6.00
CA ASN A 61 -5.30 -20.73 -6.84
C ASN A 61 -5.00 -19.27 -6.45
N ILE A 62 -4.88 -18.97 -5.16
CA ILE A 62 -4.51 -17.65 -4.65
C ILE A 62 -3.12 -17.30 -5.16
N LYS A 63 -2.15 -18.21 -5.03
CA LYS A 63 -0.79 -18.02 -5.53
C LYS A 63 -0.75 -17.72 -7.03
N GLU A 64 -1.45 -18.52 -7.84
CA GLU A 64 -1.49 -18.34 -9.30
C GLU A 64 -2.12 -17.00 -9.69
N TYR A 65 -3.19 -16.60 -8.99
CA TYR A 65 -3.85 -15.31 -9.19
C TYR A 65 -2.88 -14.14 -8.95
N HIS A 66 -2.18 -14.14 -7.82
CA HIS A 66 -1.19 -13.11 -7.50
C HIS A 66 -0.05 -13.07 -8.53
N LEU A 67 0.52 -14.23 -8.87
CA LEU A 67 1.63 -14.30 -9.82
C LEU A 67 1.25 -13.75 -11.21
N LYS A 68 0.02 -14.01 -11.69
CA LYS A 68 -0.48 -13.43 -12.94
C LYS A 68 -0.53 -11.90 -12.87
N GLY A 69 -1.02 -11.33 -11.76
CA GLY A 69 -1.04 -9.90 -11.54
C GLY A 69 0.34 -9.27 -11.51
N PHE A 70 1.30 -9.89 -10.83
CA PHE A 70 2.69 -9.43 -10.77
C PHE A 70 3.36 -9.42 -12.14
N LEU A 71 3.17 -10.48 -12.94
CA LEU A 71 3.69 -10.56 -14.31
C LEU A 71 3.08 -9.47 -15.20
N LYS A 72 1.77 -9.22 -15.08
CA LYS A 72 1.08 -8.16 -15.82
C LYS A 72 1.65 -6.79 -15.48
N LEU A 73 1.79 -6.48 -14.18
CA LEU A 73 2.38 -5.21 -13.73
C LEU A 73 3.80 -5.05 -14.25
N LYS A 74 4.65 -6.05 -14.03
CA LYS A 74 6.06 -6.02 -14.44
C LYS A 74 6.22 -5.78 -15.94
N LYS A 75 5.42 -6.47 -16.77
CA LYS A 75 5.46 -6.33 -18.23
C LYS A 75 5.14 -4.91 -18.70
N ASN A 76 4.23 -4.22 -18.00
CA ASN A 76 3.71 -2.92 -18.44
C ASN A 76 4.22 -1.74 -17.59
N TRP A 77 5.18 -1.96 -16.67
CA TRP A 77 5.54 -0.98 -15.65
C TRP A 77 6.00 0.36 -16.23
N ASN A 78 6.88 0.35 -17.22
CA ASN A 78 7.38 1.58 -17.85
C ASN A 78 6.25 2.37 -18.53
N ASP A 79 5.35 1.68 -19.24
CA ASP A 79 4.18 2.31 -19.88
C ASP A 79 3.23 2.89 -18.84
N ILE A 80 3.06 2.21 -17.70
CA ILE A 80 2.25 2.70 -16.57
C ILE A 80 2.84 4.00 -16.03
N LEU A 81 4.15 4.07 -15.78
CA LEU A 81 4.81 5.29 -15.30
C LEU A 81 4.64 6.47 -16.27
N ILE A 82 4.78 6.21 -17.58
CA ILE A 82 4.56 7.23 -18.62
C ILE A 82 3.10 7.72 -18.57
N LYS A 83 2.13 6.80 -18.49
CA LYS A 83 0.70 7.14 -18.39
C LYS A 83 0.37 7.92 -17.12
N LEU A 84 0.89 7.51 -15.96
CA LEU A 84 0.68 8.23 -14.70
C LEU A 84 1.17 9.68 -14.80
N LYS A 85 2.37 9.91 -15.38
CA LYS A 85 2.89 11.26 -15.61
C LYS A 85 2.02 12.09 -16.56
N LEU A 86 1.48 11.48 -17.60
CA LEU A 86 0.54 12.14 -18.52
C LEU A 86 -0.79 12.47 -17.83
N PHE A 87 -1.32 11.55 -17.02
CA PHE A 87 -2.59 11.71 -16.31
C PHE A 87 -2.47 12.72 -15.17
N GLU A 88 -1.34 12.80 -14.46
CA GLU A 88 -1.06 13.85 -13.48
C GLU A 88 -1.27 15.23 -14.11
N LYS A 89 -0.72 15.45 -15.29
CA LYS A 89 -0.89 16.70 -16.03
C LYS A 89 -2.30 16.89 -16.59
N LYS A 90 -2.87 15.83 -17.18
CA LYS A 90 -4.19 15.88 -17.84
C LYS A 90 -5.32 16.19 -16.87
N TYR A 91 -5.27 15.63 -15.69
CA TYR A 91 -6.34 15.71 -14.67
C TYR A 91 -6.01 16.68 -13.53
N SER A 92 -4.85 17.33 -13.55
CA SER A 92 -4.41 18.31 -12.52
C SER A 92 -4.47 17.74 -11.09
N ILE A 93 -4.11 16.47 -10.93
CA ILE A 93 -4.05 15.77 -9.63
C ILE A 93 -2.63 15.31 -9.39
N LYS A 94 -2.10 15.46 -8.18
CA LYS A 94 -0.78 14.93 -7.84
C LYS A 94 -0.81 13.40 -7.76
N ILE A 95 0.09 12.72 -8.47
CA ILE A 95 0.18 11.25 -8.47
C ILE A 95 1.54 10.81 -7.92
N PHE A 96 1.52 9.93 -6.92
CA PHE A 96 2.72 9.27 -6.44
C PHE A 96 2.82 7.87 -7.06
N PRO A 97 3.80 7.62 -7.96
CA PRO A 97 4.04 6.27 -8.46
C PRO A 97 4.27 5.31 -7.31
N SER A 98 3.63 4.16 -7.37
CA SER A 98 3.64 3.20 -6.26
C SER A 98 3.39 1.78 -6.72
N TYR A 99 3.75 0.84 -5.88
CA TYR A 99 3.40 -0.57 -6.03
C TYR A 99 3.37 -1.25 -4.66
N GLU A 100 2.71 -2.39 -4.59
CA GLU A 100 2.59 -3.18 -3.38
C GLU A 100 3.58 -4.35 -3.36
N TRP A 101 4.26 -4.49 -2.22
CA TRP A 101 5.15 -5.59 -1.88
C TRP A 101 4.56 -6.37 -0.71
N HIS A 102 4.27 -7.65 -0.94
CA HIS A 102 3.65 -8.53 0.05
C HIS A 102 4.68 -9.33 0.83
N SER A 103 4.35 -9.70 2.07
CA SER A 103 5.09 -10.72 2.79
C SER A 103 4.28 -11.31 3.94
N LEU A 104 4.25 -12.63 4.02
CA LEU A 104 3.71 -13.35 5.17
C LEU A 104 4.47 -12.99 6.46
N THR A 105 5.79 -12.89 6.37
CA THR A 105 6.68 -12.74 7.52
C THR A 105 6.82 -11.29 8.01
N TYR A 106 6.78 -10.32 7.09
CA TYR A 106 7.12 -8.92 7.41
C TYR A 106 5.92 -7.98 7.36
N GLY A 107 4.78 -8.46 6.85
CA GLY A 107 3.62 -7.65 6.53
C GLY A 107 3.69 -7.02 5.14
N ASP A 108 2.56 -6.55 4.67
CA ASP A 108 2.45 -5.91 3.37
C ASP A 108 2.82 -4.44 3.45
N HIS A 109 3.45 -3.96 2.39
CA HIS A 109 3.97 -2.60 2.30
C HIS A 109 3.71 -2.01 0.92
N ASN A 110 3.16 -0.81 0.89
CA ASN A 110 3.14 0.01 -0.31
C ASN A 110 4.44 0.80 -0.42
N ILE A 111 5.04 0.79 -1.60
CA ILE A 111 6.25 1.53 -1.93
C ILE A 111 5.87 2.71 -2.82
N TYR A 112 6.31 3.90 -2.46
CA TYR A 112 6.01 5.15 -3.15
C TYR A 112 7.27 5.84 -3.62
N SER A 113 7.15 6.63 -4.68
CA SER A 113 8.19 7.56 -5.10
C SER A 113 7.64 8.96 -5.34
N LYS A 114 8.49 9.97 -5.11
CA LYS A 114 8.23 11.35 -5.53
C LYS A 114 8.32 11.53 -7.04
N ASN A 115 9.02 10.62 -7.73
CA ASN A 115 9.38 10.71 -9.14
C ASN A 115 8.84 9.54 -9.95
N PHE A 116 8.60 9.77 -11.25
CA PHE A 116 8.12 8.75 -12.19
C PHE A 116 9.25 7.83 -12.74
N ASP A 117 10.30 7.62 -11.97
CA ASP A 117 11.41 6.72 -12.27
C ASP A 117 11.47 5.52 -11.32
N LEU A 118 10.38 5.29 -10.57
CA LEU A 118 10.27 4.20 -9.60
C LEU A 118 10.52 2.84 -10.24
N LYS A 119 11.50 2.10 -9.72
CA LYS A 119 11.81 0.74 -10.17
C LYS A 119 11.03 -0.28 -9.35
N LEU A 120 10.57 -1.35 -10.00
CA LEU A 120 10.06 -2.53 -9.30
C LEU A 120 11.23 -3.28 -8.67
N LEU A 121 11.39 -3.16 -7.36
CA LEU A 121 12.52 -3.72 -6.63
C LEU A 121 12.24 -5.18 -6.25
N ASN A 122 12.97 -6.09 -6.85
CA ASN A 122 12.96 -7.49 -6.41
C ASN A 122 13.76 -7.62 -5.10
N ALA A 123 13.05 -7.73 -3.98
CA ALA A 123 13.63 -7.84 -2.65
C ALA A 123 13.11 -9.10 -1.96
N ASN A 124 14.02 -9.89 -1.38
CA ASN A 124 13.68 -11.16 -0.74
C ASN A 124 13.12 -10.97 0.68
N ASN A 125 13.34 -9.83 1.28
CA ASN A 125 12.86 -9.48 2.62
C ASN A 125 12.83 -7.95 2.81
N ILE A 126 12.21 -7.49 3.90
CA ILE A 126 12.06 -6.06 4.18
C ILE A 126 13.39 -5.34 4.39
N ILE A 127 14.42 -6.01 4.88
CA ILE A 127 15.74 -5.42 5.11
C ILE A 127 16.42 -5.14 3.77
N ASP A 128 16.36 -6.10 2.85
CA ASP A 128 16.86 -5.95 1.48
C ASP A 128 16.08 -4.87 0.72
N LEU A 129 14.74 -4.85 0.85
CA LEU A 129 13.91 -3.80 0.28
C LEU A 129 14.35 -2.41 0.74
N LYS A 130 14.50 -2.22 2.05
CA LYS A 130 14.91 -0.93 2.63
C LYS A 130 16.29 -0.45 2.18
N LYS A 131 17.23 -1.37 1.92
CA LYS A 131 18.56 -1.03 1.41
C LYS A 131 18.54 -0.54 -0.03
N LYS A 132 17.55 -0.97 -0.82
CA LYS A 132 17.38 -0.60 -2.24
C LYS A 132 16.62 0.71 -2.45
N LEU A 133 15.95 1.21 -1.42
CA LEU A 133 15.23 2.48 -1.44
C LEU A 133 16.14 3.66 -1.14
N ASN A 134 15.78 4.84 -1.63
CA ASN A 134 16.50 6.10 -1.41
C ASN A 134 15.59 7.17 -0.82
N GLU A 135 16.08 8.39 -0.66
CA GLU A 135 15.35 9.53 -0.04
C GLU A 135 14.11 10.00 -0.84
N ASN A 136 13.98 9.59 -2.10
CA ASN A 136 12.78 9.87 -2.90
C ASN A 136 11.67 8.84 -2.68
N ASN A 137 11.96 7.79 -1.93
CA ASN A 137 11.04 6.71 -1.65
C ASN A 137 10.58 6.72 -0.21
N LEU A 138 9.37 6.24 0.02
CA LEU A 138 8.88 5.85 1.32
C LEU A 138 8.09 4.54 1.21
N ILE A 139 7.95 3.86 2.33
CA ILE A 139 7.12 2.66 2.43
C ILE A 139 6.07 2.87 3.52
N ILE A 140 4.86 2.37 3.26
CA ILE A 140 3.76 2.41 4.23
C ILE A 140 3.25 0.99 4.42
N PRO A 141 3.43 0.41 5.62
CA PRO A 141 2.80 -0.86 5.95
C PRO A 141 1.28 -0.66 6.07
N HIS A 142 0.50 -1.63 5.59
CA HIS A 142 -0.95 -1.56 5.58
C HIS A 142 -1.56 -2.86 6.11
N HIS A 143 -2.88 -2.85 6.36
CA HIS A 143 -3.66 -3.87 7.08
C HIS A 143 -2.82 -4.60 8.16
N ILE A 144 -2.13 -3.77 8.94
CA ILE A 144 -1.11 -4.18 9.92
C ILE A 144 -1.64 -5.15 10.98
N GLY A 145 -2.93 -5.11 11.27
CA GLY A 145 -3.59 -5.92 12.30
C GLY A 145 -3.78 -7.40 11.95
N TYR A 146 -3.44 -7.86 10.74
CA TYR A 146 -3.36 -9.28 10.47
C TYR A 146 -2.25 -9.94 11.30
N GLY A 147 -2.33 -11.25 11.52
CA GLY A 147 -1.33 -11.96 12.34
C GLY A 147 0.07 -11.90 11.73
N GLU A 148 1.09 -11.92 12.58
CA GLU A 148 2.45 -12.22 12.16
C GLU A 148 2.45 -13.56 11.40
N GLU A 149 3.27 -13.66 10.35
CA GLU A 149 3.29 -14.78 9.39
C GLU A 149 1.99 -14.97 8.57
N ASN A 150 1.07 -14.01 8.67
CA ASN A 150 -0.14 -13.95 7.85
C ASN A 150 -0.36 -12.53 7.28
N ARG A 151 0.70 -11.90 6.76
CA ARG A 151 0.74 -10.58 6.13
C ARG A 151 0.54 -9.39 7.10
N GLY A 152 0.38 -9.63 8.40
CA GLY A 152 0.37 -8.58 9.42
C GLY A 152 1.76 -8.04 9.69
N ILE A 153 1.84 -6.84 10.28
CA ILE A 153 3.11 -6.18 10.55
C ILE A 153 3.94 -6.94 11.57
N ASN A 154 5.24 -7.05 11.28
CA ASN A 154 6.22 -7.45 12.28
C ASN A 154 6.98 -6.22 12.79
N TRP A 155 6.57 -5.70 13.93
CA TRP A 155 7.12 -4.48 14.55
C TRP A 155 8.63 -4.54 14.84
N LYS A 156 9.23 -5.74 14.90
CA LYS A 156 10.69 -5.90 15.06
C LYS A 156 11.45 -5.24 13.89
N TYR A 157 10.90 -5.32 12.70
CA TYR A 157 11.53 -4.82 11.47
C TYR A 157 11.06 -3.41 11.08
N TYR A 158 10.13 -2.82 11.83
CA TYR A 158 9.65 -1.46 11.56
C TYR A 158 10.72 -0.41 11.89
N THR A 159 10.83 0.61 11.03
CA THR A 159 11.65 1.82 11.27
C THR A 159 10.99 3.04 10.63
N SER A 160 10.90 4.14 11.38
CA SER A 160 10.32 5.41 10.93
C SER A 160 11.14 6.12 9.83
N LYS A 161 12.41 5.76 9.64
CA LYS A 161 13.28 6.41 8.65
C LYS A 161 12.70 6.40 7.23
N LEU A 162 12.12 5.26 6.81
CA LEU A 162 11.49 5.11 5.49
C LEU A 162 9.98 4.87 5.57
N SER A 163 9.45 4.64 6.77
CA SER A 163 8.03 4.42 7.06
C SER A 163 7.53 5.45 8.07
N PRO A 164 7.38 6.73 7.68
CA PRO A 164 6.92 7.74 8.62
C PRO A 164 5.44 7.57 8.99
N PHE A 165 4.70 6.78 8.23
CA PHE A 165 3.29 6.49 8.41
C PHE A 165 3.01 5.00 8.45
N VAL A 166 1.85 4.66 9.02
CA VAL A 166 1.26 3.32 9.01
C VAL A 166 -0.21 3.48 8.61
N GLU A 167 -0.66 2.68 7.66
CA GLU A 167 -2.07 2.64 7.30
C GLU A 167 -2.83 1.78 8.31
N VAL A 168 -3.78 2.40 8.99
CA VAL A 168 -4.54 1.77 10.07
C VAL A 168 -5.98 1.46 9.68
N PHE A 169 -6.45 1.96 8.54
CA PHE A 169 -7.82 1.79 8.08
C PHE A 169 -7.90 1.70 6.56
N SER A 170 -8.66 0.73 6.07
CA SER A 170 -9.04 0.57 4.67
C SER A 170 -10.32 -0.25 4.54
N MET A 171 -10.68 -0.68 3.33
CA MET A 171 -11.78 -1.63 3.14
C MET A 171 -11.56 -2.97 3.88
N HIS A 172 -10.32 -3.29 4.25
CA HIS A 172 -10.01 -4.49 5.06
C HIS A 172 -10.36 -4.34 6.54
N GLY A 173 -10.72 -3.15 7.00
CA GLY A 173 -11.07 -2.88 8.39
C GLY A 173 -10.07 -1.98 9.10
N CYS A 174 -10.18 -1.88 10.41
CA CYS A 174 -9.40 -1.00 11.26
C CYS A 174 -8.37 -1.77 12.09
N SER A 175 -7.14 -1.30 12.08
CA SER A 175 -6.01 -1.89 12.80
C SER A 175 -5.45 -0.96 13.90
N VAL A 176 -6.24 0.01 14.38
CA VAL A 176 -5.80 0.91 15.47
C VAL A 176 -5.70 0.15 16.77
N ASP A 177 -6.77 -0.56 17.13
CA ASP A 177 -6.91 -1.32 18.38
C ASP A 177 -7.72 -2.60 18.14
N GLU A 178 -7.62 -3.56 19.05
CA GLU A 178 -8.43 -4.80 19.02
C GLU A 178 -9.91 -4.54 19.30
N GLU A 179 -10.23 -3.54 20.12
CA GLU A 179 -11.59 -3.20 20.55
C GLU A 179 -12.32 -2.25 19.59
N ASN A 180 -11.77 -1.97 18.40
CA ASN A 180 -12.44 -1.08 17.46
C ASN A 180 -13.68 -1.74 16.81
N PRO A 181 -14.69 -0.94 16.40
CA PRO A 181 -15.95 -1.47 15.83
C PRO A 181 -15.80 -1.99 14.38
N PHE A 182 -14.70 -1.68 13.70
CA PHE A 182 -14.46 -2.05 12.30
C PHE A 182 -13.48 -3.22 12.24
N THR A 183 -13.99 -4.43 12.41
CA THR A 183 -13.19 -5.65 12.37
C THR A 183 -12.53 -5.87 11.00
N MET A 184 -11.44 -6.63 10.99
CA MET A 184 -10.82 -7.05 9.72
C MET A 184 -11.76 -8.00 8.98
N LEU A 185 -12.06 -7.69 7.71
CA LEU A 185 -13.13 -8.32 6.93
C LEU A 185 -12.66 -9.38 5.94
N HIS A 186 -11.39 -9.74 5.94
CA HIS A 186 -10.82 -10.61 4.92
C HIS A 186 -10.46 -12.00 5.46
N ASP A 187 -10.39 -12.99 4.55
CA ASP A 187 -10.01 -14.40 4.83
C ASP A 187 -8.59 -14.59 5.41
N MET A 188 -7.86 -13.51 5.61
CA MET A 188 -6.50 -13.52 6.16
C MET A 188 -6.48 -13.62 7.69
N GLY A 189 -7.63 -13.81 8.27
CA GLY A 189 -7.78 -14.02 9.69
C GLY A 189 -8.29 -12.79 10.45
N THR A 190 -8.55 -13.00 11.72
CA THR A 190 -9.02 -11.95 12.64
C THR A 190 -7.91 -10.99 13.00
N LEU A 191 -8.29 -9.80 13.43
CA LEU A 191 -7.39 -8.82 14.01
C LEU A 191 -6.55 -9.46 15.14
N LYS A 192 -5.26 -9.18 15.14
CA LYS A 192 -4.32 -9.59 16.18
C LYS A 192 -3.74 -8.36 16.86
N GLY A 193 -3.93 -8.27 18.18
CA GLY A 193 -3.47 -7.12 18.98
C GLY A 193 -1.98 -6.83 18.86
N SER A 194 -1.16 -7.84 18.62
CA SER A 194 0.28 -7.68 18.37
C SER A 194 0.59 -6.83 17.13
N GLY A 195 -0.31 -6.79 16.14
CA GLY A 195 -0.18 -6.03 14.91
C GLY A 195 -0.76 -4.62 14.96
N THR A 196 -1.58 -4.28 15.96
CA THR A 196 -2.27 -2.98 16.03
C THR A 196 -1.32 -1.78 16.16
N ALA A 197 -1.79 -0.59 15.80
CA ALA A 197 -1.05 0.66 15.99
C ALA A 197 -0.72 0.89 17.47
N ILE A 198 -1.66 0.62 18.37
CA ILE A 198 -1.44 0.70 19.83
C ILE A 198 -0.30 -0.22 20.25
N SER A 199 -0.20 -1.43 19.72
CA SER A 199 0.93 -2.33 19.98
C SER A 199 2.25 -1.73 19.49
N GLY A 200 2.25 -1.09 18.32
CA GLY A 200 3.41 -0.37 17.81
C GLY A 200 3.88 0.75 18.76
N TRP A 201 2.97 1.60 19.21
CA TRP A 201 3.28 2.67 20.18
C TRP A 201 3.74 2.13 21.52
N LYS A 202 3.13 1.06 22.06
CA LYS A 202 3.61 0.38 23.28
C LYS A 202 5.06 -0.15 23.11
N LYS A 203 5.45 -0.53 21.88
CA LYS A 203 6.82 -0.90 21.52
C LYS A 203 7.73 0.31 21.19
N LYS A 204 7.28 1.53 21.53
CA LYS A 204 8.01 2.80 21.32
C LYS A 204 8.34 3.07 19.83
N LYS A 205 7.52 2.56 18.92
CA LYS A 205 7.63 2.91 17.49
C LYS A 205 7.01 4.28 17.26
N ILE A 206 7.67 5.12 16.44
CA ILE A 206 7.22 6.48 16.12
C ILE A 206 6.71 6.48 14.69
N PHE A 207 5.44 6.81 14.51
CA PHE A 207 4.79 6.93 13.20
C PHE A 207 3.52 7.77 13.29
N GLY A 208 3.15 8.42 12.19
CA GLY A 208 1.82 8.93 11.95
C GLY A 208 0.89 7.84 11.42
N VAL A 209 -0.40 8.10 11.42
CA VAL A 209 -1.40 7.17 10.89
C VAL A 209 -2.08 7.76 9.67
N ILE A 210 -2.44 6.90 8.72
CA ILE A 210 -3.28 7.24 7.57
C ILE A 210 -4.42 6.23 7.43
N GLY A 211 -5.49 6.65 6.76
CA GLY A 211 -6.51 5.77 6.19
C GLY A 211 -6.46 5.89 4.67
N SER A 212 -6.75 4.83 3.98
CA SER A 212 -6.86 4.76 2.52
C SER A 212 -8.02 3.85 2.15
N THR A 213 -8.32 3.70 0.88
CA THR A 213 -9.45 2.85 0.48
C THR A 213 -9.06 1.38 0.31
N ASP A 214 -7.91 1.10 -0.25
CA ASP A 214 -7.49 -0.26 -0.67
C ASP A 214 -8.53 -0.95 -1.57
N HIS A 215 -9.36 -0.13 -2.28
CA HIS A 215 -10.38 -0.69 -3.15
C HIS A 215 -9.77 -1.23 -4.45
N HIS A 216 -10.45 -2.21 -5.07
CA HIS A 216 -9.98 -2.91 -6.25
C HIS A 216 -10.82 -2.62 -7.51
N GLY A 217 -11.69 -1.60 -7.46
CA GLY A 217 -12.64 -1.28 -8.53
C GLY A 217 -12.17 -0.21 -9.53
N GLY A 218 -10.97 0.34 -9.36
CA GLY A 218 -10.39 1.36 -10.24
C GLY A 218 -11.08 2.72 -10.20
#